data_c179c230e81fbcde0869f3beefcdfb5d
#
_entry.id   c179c230e81fbcde0869f3beefcdfb5d
#
_cell.length_a   1.000
_cell.length_b   1.000
_cell.length_c   1.000
_cell.angle_alpha   90.00
_cell.angle_beta   90.00
_cell.angle_gamma   90.00
#
_symmetry.space_group_name_H-M   'P 1'
#
loop_
_entity.id
_entity.type
_entity.pdbx_description
1 polymer ?
#
loop_
_entity_poly.entity_id
_entity_poly.type
_entity_poly.pdbx_seq_one_letter_code
_entity_poly.pdbx_strand_id
1 'polypeptide(L)'
;RVRRQRQMCIRDRIWVDRRFPWNDVDPSLYAELDPLRGANLLVSTDNGRNWELRGRQRSVDPCFDENICLELRDGTLVMYARDQHGIVSSHSADGGWSWTPFRREWRTASARFFTTRLPSGNWLMVRHDTAGERSHLTAFLSSDEGKSWRGGLLLDERDGISYPDGFVHPDGRIFIQYDRLRAHGEILLAVFTEADVEAGYDVSGKVERKRPLIQSATQRNRK
;
A
#
# COMPACT_ATOMS: atom_id res chain seq x y z
N ARG A 1 -29.31 -7.32 -16.34
CA ARG A 1 -28.13 -7.38 -15.44
C ARG A 1 -27.53 -6.00 -15.39
N VAL A 2 -27.78 -5.27 -14.32
CA VAL A 2 -27.13 -3.98 -14.05
C VAL A 2 -25.68 -4.31 -13.73
N ARG A 3 -24.74 -3.94 -14.61
CA ARG A 3 -23.31 -3.94 -14.27
C ARG A 3 -23.13 -2.92 -13.15
N ARG A 4 -22.77 -3.38 -11.96
CA ARG A 4 -22.30 -2.47 -10.91
C ARG A 4 -21.15 -1.65 -11.50
N GLN A 5 -21.32 -0.35 -11.56
CA GLN A 5 -20.23 0.56 -11.91
C GLN A 5 -19.09 0.32 -10.93
N ARG A 6 -17.90 0.05 -11.46
CA ARG A 6 -16.71 -0.07 -10.62
C ARG A 6 -16.48 1.28 -9.96
N GLN A 7 -16.52 1.30 -8.65
CA GLN A 7 -16.05 2.44 -7.89
C GLN A 7 -14.54 2.55 -8.11
N MET A 8 -14.10 3.67 -8.65
CA MET A 8 -12.67 3.98 -8.71
C MET A 8 -12.30 4.71 -7.43
N CYS A 9 -11.56 4.05 -6.55
CA CYS A 9 -10.95 4.72 -5.41
C CYS A 9 -9.59 5.27 -5.85
N ILE A 10 -9.48 6.60 -5.97
CA ILE A 10 -8.19 7.26 -6.12
C ILE A 10 -7.80 7.80 -4.75
N ARG A 11 -6.54 7.60 -4.41
CA ARG A 11 -5.93 8.13 -3.20
C ARG A 11 -5.71 9.62 -3.36
N ASP A 12 -6.12 10.38 -2.39
CA ASP A 12 -5.56 11.70 -2.23
C ASP A 12 -5.12 11.92 -0.78
N ARG A 13 -3.98 12.58 -0.65
CA ARG A 13 -3.36 12.84 0.63
C ARG A 13 -3.69 14.27 1.01
N ILE A 14 -4.57 14.43 1.98
CA ILE A 14 -4.70 15.72 2.63
C ILE A 14 -4.31 15.52 4.09
N TRP A 15 -3.02 15.44 4.33
CA TRP A 15 -2.51 15.53 5.68
C TRP A 15 -1.13 16.17 5.77
N VAL A 16 -0.99 17.12 6.66
CA VAL A 16 0.30 17.57 7.17
C VAL A 16 0.25 17.34 8.67
N ASP A 17 1.04 16.39 9.17
CA ASP A 17 1.25 16.29 10.59
C ASP A 17 2.15 17.47 11.02
N ARG A 18 1.62 18.35 11.87
CA ARG A 18 2.36 19.50 12.41
C ARG A 18 3.59 19.09 13.24
N ARG A 19 3.75 17.80 13.53
CA ARG A 19 4.86 17.25 14.34
C ARG A 19 6.12 16.93 13.53
N PHE A 20 6.13 17.09 12.20
CA PHE A 20 7.32 16.82 11.42
C PHE A 20 8.29 17.98 11.39
N PRO A 21 9.52 17.78 11.91
CA PRO A 21 10.51 18.86 12.11
C PRO A 21 11.09 19.46 10.82
N TRP A 22 10.84 18.87 9.65
CA TRP A 22 11.24 19.46 8.36
C TRP A 22 10.20 20.40 7.76
N ASN A 23 9.10 20.61 8.45
CA ASN A 23 8.10 21.57 8.02
C ASN A 23 8.41 22.93 8.64
N ASP A 24 9.36 23.68 8.06
CA ASP A 24 9.47 25.12 8.24
C ASP A 24 8.26 25.87 7.68
N VAL A 25 7.15 25.19 7.53
CA VAL A 25 5.90 25.72 6.99
C VAL A 25 5.11 26.34 8.13
N ASP A 26 4.70 27.57 7.94
CA ASP A 26 3.78 28.26 8.85
C ASP A 26 2.57 27.33 9.18
N PRO A 27 2.35 27.00 10.46
CA PRO A 27 1.27 26.12 10.86
C PRO A 27 -0.13 26.65 10.53
N SER A 28 -0.27 27.94 10.19
CA SER A 28 -1.53 28.53 9.71
C SER A 28 -1.81 28.24 8.25
N LEU A 29 -0.79 27.85 7.45
CA LEU A 29 -0.98 27.51 6.07
C LEU A 29 -1.85 26.27 5.95
N TYR A 30 -2.88 26.37 5.10
CA TYR A 30 -3.85 25.30 4.84
C TYR A 30 -4.67 24.88 6.08
N ALA A 31 -4.87 25.78 7.05
CA ALA A 31 -5.72 25.52 8.24
C ALA A 31 -7.17 25.16 7.84
N GLU A 32 -7.64 25.64 6.70
CA GLU A 32 -8.94 25.31 6.12
C GLU A 32 -9.07 23.81 5.76
N LEU A 33 -7.94 23.10 5.59
CA LEU A 33 -7.92 21.66 5.33
C LEU A 33 -7.94 20.81 6.61
N ASP A 34 -7.79 21.41 7.79
CA ASP A 34 -7.79 20.68 9.07
C ASP A 34 -9.02 19.78 9.27
N PRO A 35 -10.25 20.20 8.90
CA PRO A 35 -11.42 19.32 8.97
C PRO A 35 -11.35 18.11 8.05
N LEU A 36 -10.50 18.14 7.01
CA LEU A 36 -10.34 17.08 6.00
C LEU A 36 -9.17 16.17 6.29
N ARG A 37 -8.39 16.43 7.35
CA ARG A 37 -7.22 15.62 7.68
C ARG A 37 -7.61 14.22 8.10
N GLY A 38 -6.86 13.25 7.61
CA GLY A 38 -7.06 11.82 7.87
C GLY A 38 -6.89 10.98 6.61
N ALA A 39 -7.12 9.68 6.74
CA ALA A 39 -7.18 8.79 5.61
C ALA A 39 -8.46 9.05 4.81
N ASN A 40 -8.32 9.53 3.60
CA ASN A 40 -9.40 9.94 2.72
C ASN A 40 -9.50 9.06 1.49
N LEU A 41 -10.69 9.04 0.89
CA LEU A 41 -10.97 8.45 -0.40
C LEU A 41 -11.54 9.51 -1.34
N LEU A 42 -11.05 9.55 -2.56
CA LEU A 42 -11.78 10.15 -3.67
C LEU A 42 -12.59 9.05 -4.36
N VAL A 43 -13.88 9.21 -4.41
CA VAL A 43 -14.82 8.24 -4.97
C VAL A 43 -15.50 8.84 -6.20
N SER A 44 -15.47 8.10 -7.30
CA SER A 44 -16.25 8.41 -8.50
C SER A 44 -17.21 7.25 -8.78
N THR A 45 -18.47 7.58 -9.03
CA THR A 45 -19.53 6.63 -9.42
C THR A 45 -19.91 6.74 -10.90
N ASP A 46 -19.27 7.66 -11.64
CA ASP A 46 -19.59 8.02 -13.03
C ASP A 46 -18.37 7.92 -13.98
N ASN A 47 -17.48 6.97 -13.73
CA ASN A 47 -16.25 6.74 -14.50
C ASN A 47 -15.26 7.92 -14.49
N GLY A 48 -15.12 8.58 -13.36
CA GLY A 48 -14.13 9.64 -13.16
C GLY A 48 -14.56 11.03 -13.64
N ARG A 49 -15.84 11.21 -13.98
CA ARG A 49 -16.36 12.53 -14.39
C ARG A 49 -16.55 13.45 -13.21
N ASN A 50 -17.05 12.91 -12.11
CA ASN A 50 -17.22 13.62 -10.85
C ASN A 50 -16.57 12.84 -9.72
N TRP A 51 -16.08 13.55 -8.69
CA TRP A 51 -15.38 12.98 -7.57
C TRP A 51 -15.93 13.52 -6.26
N GLU A 52 -16.07 12.66 -5.28
CA GLU A 52 -16.47 13.01 -3.92
C GLU A 52 -15.39 12.61 -2.94
N LEU A 53 -15.07 13.52 -2.02
CA LEU A 53 -14.17 13.23 -0.90
C LEU A 53 -14.95 12.55 0.21
N ARG A 54 -14.53 11.32 0.53
CA ARG A 54 -15.08 10.50 1.63
C ARG A 54 -13.96 10.02 2.52
N GLY A 55 -14.27 9.46 3.68
CA GLY A 55 -13.27 8.92 4.60
C GLY A 55 -13.11 9.80 5.82
N ARG A 56 -12.01 10.56 5.93
CA ARG A 56 -11.62 11.37 7.10
C ARG A 56 -11.36 10.52 8.34
N GLN A 57 -10.94 9.26 8.12
CA GLN A 57 -10.66 8.35 9.22
C GLN A 57 -9.28 8.65 9.81
N ARG A 58 -9.22 8.75 11.14
CA ARG A 58 -7.97 9.04 11.86
C ARG A 58 -7.51 7.84 12.67
N SER A 59 -6.25 7.49 12.55
CA SER A 59 -5.60 6.54 13.46
C SER A 59 -5.30 7.19 14.80
N VAL A 60 -5.13 6.37 15.84
CA VAL A 60 -4.72 6.80 17.17
C VAL A 60 -3.27 7.30 17.14
N ASP A 61 -2.42 6.60 16.39
CA ASP A 61 -1.00 6.92 16.21
C ASP A 61 -0.69 7.15 14.73
N PRO A 62 -1.23 8.25 14.16
CA PRO A 62 -1.07 8.51 12.74
C PRO A 62 0.40 8.74 12.39
N CYS A 63 0.83 8.19 11.26
CA CYS A 63 2.13 8.48 10.69
C CYS A 63 1.92 9.26 9.40
N PHE A 64 2.15 8.68 8.25
CA PHE A 64 1.83 9.29 6.97
C PHE A 64 0.52 8.74 6.44
N ASP A 65 -0.19 9.51 5.58
CA ASP A 65 -1.51 9.14 5.05
C ASP A 65 -1.42 8.16 3.90
N GLU A 66 -0.59 7.19 4.05
CA GLU A 66 -0.44 6.14 3.06
C GLU A 66 -1.51 5.08 3.33
N ASN A 67 -2.65 5.25 2.68
CA ASN A 67 -3.77 4.31 2.74
C ASN A 67 -4.07 3.71 1.37
N ILE A 68 -4.60 2.49 1.39
CA ILE A 68 -5.14 1.78 0.23
C ILE A 68 -6.51 1.24 0.61
N CYS A 69 -7.48 1.42 -0.28
CA CYS A 69 -8.83 0.90 -0.10
C CYS A 69 -9.10 -0.22 -1.10
N LEU A 70 -9.72 -1.29 -0.62
CA LEU A 70 -10.24 -2.39 -1.42
C LEU A 70 -11.73 -2.53 -1.14
N GLU A 71 -12.49 -2.95 -2.16
CA GLU A 71 -13.91 -3.27 -2.03
C GLU A 71 -14.06 -4.79 -1.88
N LEU A 72 -14.80 -5.25 -0.87
CA LEU A 72 -15.18 -6.62 -0.64
C LEU A 72 -16.29 -7.03 -1.63
N ARG A 73 -16.55 -8.33 -1.76
CA ARG A 73 -17.60 -8.84 -2.67
C ARG A 73 -19.00 -8.41 -2.27
N ASP A 74 -19.23 -8.15 -1.00
CA ASP A 74 -20.51 -7.65 -0.46
C ASP A 74 -20.70 -6.14 -0.63
N GLY A 75 -19.67 -5.42 -1.12
CA GLY A 75 -19.67 -3.98 -1.31
C GLY A 75 -19.12 -3.19 -0.12
N THR A 76 -18.77 -3.85 0.98
CA THR A 76 -18.04 -3.23 2.09
C THR A 76 -16.67 -2.75 1.60
N LEU A 77 -16.24 -1.59 2.07
CA LEU A 77 -14.88 -1.10 1.82
C LEU A 77 -13.98 -1.45 3.00
N VAL A 78 -12.76 -1.88 2.73
CA VAL A 78 -11.70 -1.97 3.73
C VAL A 78 -10.59 -0.99 3.35
N MET A 79 -10.20 -0.17 4.30
CA MET A 79 -9.08 0.75 4.19
C MET A 79 -7.94 0.23 5.05
N TYR A 80 -6.82 -0.09 4.43
CA TYR A 80 -5.55 -0.28 5.12
C TYR A 80 -4.81 1.04 5.16
N ALA A 81 -4.27 1.40 6.30
CA ALA A 81 -3.50 2.63 6.47
C ALA A 81 -2.21 2.38 7.25
N ARG A 82 -1.19 3.17 6.93
CA ARG A 82 0.06 3.19 7.68
C ARG A 82 -0.12 3.95 8.98
N ASP A 83 0.39 3.38 10.08
CA ASP A 83 0.53 4.10 11.34
C ASP A 83 1.97 3.96 11.88
N GLN A 84 2.28 4.56 13.05
CA GLN A 84 3.64 4.55 13.58
C GLN A 84 4.16 3.15 13.92
N HIS A 85 3.28 2.18 14.11
CA HIS A 85 3.63 0.83 14.55
C HIS A 85 3.29 -0.24 13.50
N GLY A 86 3.01 0.15 12.26
CA GLY A 86 2.76 -0.78 11.17
C GLY A 86 1.53 -0.46 10.34
N ILE A 87 0.63 -1.42 10.18
CA ILE A 87 -0.55 -1.32 9.32
C ILE A 87 -1.81 -1.52 10.17
N VAL A 88 -2.76 -0.61 9.99
CA VAL A 88 -4.10 -0.64 10.59
C VAL A 88 -5.17 -0.77 9.51
N SER A 89 -6.35 -1.27 9.88
CA SER A 89 -7.51 -1.34 8.97
C SER A 89 -8.75 -0.71 9.58
N SER A 90 -9.64 -0.27 8.71
CA SER A 90 -10.97 0.23 9.03
C SER A 90 -11.94 -0.19 7.94
N HIS A 91 -13.21 -0.35 8.27
CA HIS A 91 -14.25 -0.83 7.36
C HIS A 91 -15.38 0.17 7.23
N SER A 92 -15.98 0.23 6.04
CA SER A 92 -17.15 1.05 5.74
C SER A 92 -18.20 0.22 5.01
N ALA A 93 -19.43 0.23 5.52
CA ALA A 93 -20.55 -0.46 4.91
C ALA A 93 -21.45 0.50 4.07
N ASP A 94 -21.15 1.79 4.05
CA ASP A 94 -21.96 2.83 3.43
C ASP A 94 -21.24 3.56 2.27
N GLY A 95 -20.26 2.88 1.66
CA GLY A 95 -19.51 3.42 0.53
C GLY A 95 -18.49 4.49 0.91
N GLY A 96 -17.97 4.47 2.13
CA GLY A 96 -16.89 5.33 2.58
C GLY A 96 -17.32 6.59 3.34
N TRP A 97 -18.60 6.71 3.69
CA TRP A 97 -19.09 7.86 4.46
C TRP A 97 -18.80 7.71 5.95
N SER A 98 -19.02 6.53 6.51
CA SER A 98 -18.66 6.22 7.89
C SER A 98 -17.74 5.01 7.95
N TRP A 99 -16.91 4.96 8.99
CA TRP A 99 -15.86 3.98 9.15
C TRP A 99 -15.80 3.45 10.57
N THR A 100 -15.51 2.17 10.72
CA THR A 100 -15.20 1.60 12.03
C THR A 100 -13.91 2.22 12.58
N PRO A 101 -13.69 2.25 13.89
CA PRO A 101 -12.38 2.60 14.44
C PRO A 101 -11.26 1.77 13.81
N PHE A 102 -10.09 2.36 13.60
CA PHE A 102 -8.94 1.62 13.12
C PHE A 102 -8.55 0.51 14.08
N ARG A 103 -8.31 -0.67 13.52
CA ARG A 103 -7.78 -1.84 14.21
C ARG A 103 -6.39 -2.16 13.69
N ARG A 104 -5.47 -2.54 14.58
CA ARG A 104 -4.14 -2.98 14.17
C ARG A 104 -4.21 -4.35 13.50
N GLU A 105 -3.70 -4.41 12.28
CA GLU A 105 -3.56 -5.65 11.53
C GLU A 105 -2.19 -6.29 11.75
N TRP A 106 -1.12 -5.49 11.58
CA TRP A 106 0.24 -5.97 11.77
C TRP A 106 1.10 -4.96 12.51
N ARG A 107 1.95 -5.48 13.40
CA ARG A 107 3.12 -4.79 13.90
C ARG A 107 4.25 -5.02 12.91
N THR A 108 4.54 -4.04 12.09
CA THR A 108 5.59 -4.08 11.07
C THR A 108 6.30 -2.74 11.02
N ALA A 109 7.30 -2.60 10.17
CA ALA A 109 7.91 -1.29 9.93
C ALA A 109 6.83 -0.25 9.58
N SER A 110 6.95 0.96 10.14
CA SER A 110 6.15 2.09 9.72
C SER A 110 6.56 2.54 8.33
N ALA A 111 6.02 1.88 7.32
CA ALA A 111 6.36 2.07 5.91
C ALA A 111 5.14 1.89 5.02
N ARG A 112 5.22 2.44 3.81
CA ARG A 112 4.22 2.18 2.78
C ARG A 112 4.22 0.69 2.45
N PHE A 113 3.04 0.19 2.14
CA PHE A 113 2.76 -1.16 1.64
C PHE A 113 2.03 -1.07 0.30
N PHE A 114 1.90 -2.18 -0.38
CA PHE A 114 1.08 -2.31 -1.58
C PHE A 114 0.07 -3.43 -1.38
N THR A 115 -1.17 -3.22 -1.80
CA THR A 115 -2.20 -4.27 -1.83
C THR A 115 -3.12 -4.08 -3.03
N THR A 116 -3.55 -5.20 -3.61
CA THR A 116 -4.46 -5.22 -4.74
C THR A 116 -5.22 -6.54 -4.81
N ARG A 117 -6.35 -6.55 -5.52
CA ARG A 117 -7.03 -7.79 -5.88
C ARG A 117 -6.44 -8.35 -7.17
N LEU A 118 -6.07 -9.62 -7.14
CA LEU A 118 -5.56 -10.37 -8.28
C LEU A 118 -6.72 -10.83 -9.20
N PRO A 119 -6.44 -11.18 -10.46
CA PRO A 119 -7.43 -11.74 -11.38
C PRO A 119 -8.07 -13.04 -10.87
N SER A 120 -7.38 -13.84 -10.07
CA SER A 120 -7.90 -15.03 -9.38
C SER A 120 -9.00 -14.70 -8.36
N GLY A 121 -9.08 -13.44 -7.91
CA GLY A 121 -9.93 -12.98 -6.83
C GLY A 121 -9.24 -12.97 -5.47
N ASN A 122 -8.06 -13.55 -5.34
CA ASN A 122 -7.22 -13.44 -4.15
C ASN A 122 -6.70 -12.00 -3.99
N TRP A 123 -6.34 -11.63 -2.78
CA TRP A 123 -5.67 -10.37 -2.50
C TRP A 123 -4.18 -10.59 -2.33
N LEU A 124 -3.41 -9.68 -2.88
CA LEU A 124 -1.97 -9.58 -2.69
C LEU A 124 -1.68 -8.46 -1.68
N MET A 125 -0.79 -8.71 -0.73
CA MET A 125 -0.20 -7.71 0.15
C MET A 125 1.32 -7.79 0.05
N VAL A 126 1.97 -6.67 -0.23
CA VAL A 126 3.43 -6.54 -0.18
C VAL A 126 3.78 -5.55 0.92
N ARG A 127 4.44 -6.02 1.95
CA ARG A 127 4.80 -5.27 3.15
C ARG A 127 6.14 -5.74 3.72
N HIS A 128 6.69 -4.98 4.64
CA HIS A 128 7.79 -5.44 5.46
C HIS A 128 7.31 -6.53 6.44
N ASP A 129 8.09 -7.58 6.59
CA ASP A 129 7.79 -8.68 7.52
C ASP A 129 8.65 -8.60 8.81
N THR A 130 9.06 -7.41 9.16
CA THR A 130 9.84 -7.06 10.34
C THR A 130 9.18 -5.93 11.11
N ALA A 131 9.27 -5.95 12.42
CA ALA A 131 8.85 -4.84 13.27
C ALA A 131 10.00 -3.81 13.39
N GLY A 132 9.66 -2.53 13.14
CA GLY A 132 10.57 -1.41 13.33
C GLY A 132 11.45 -1.05 12.12
N GLU A 133 12.07 -1.98 11.47
CA GLU A 133 13.01 -1.73 10.36
C GLU A 133 12.40 -1.95 8.98
N ARG A 134 12.85 -1.16 8.01
CA ARG A 134 12.42 -1.28 6.61
C ARG A 134 13.29 -2.31 5.89
N SER A 135 13.07 -3.59 6.21
CA SER A 135 13.73 -4.74 5.61
C SER A 135 12.73 -5.86 5.36
N HIS A 136 13.18 -6.96 4.76
CA HIS A 136 12.36 -8.15 4.51
C HIS A 136 11.03 -7.83 3.81
N LEU A 137 11.13 -7.14 2.65
CA LEU A 137 9.96 -6.90 1.81
C LEU A 137 9.41 -8.23 1.31
N THR A 138 8.20 -8.55 1.71
CA THR A 138 7.60 -9.87 1.51
C THR A 138 6.19 -9.75 0.93
N ALA A 139 5.85 -10.65 0.02
CA ALA A 139 4.53 -10.75 -0.59
C ALA A 139 3.70 -11.85 0.07
N PHE A 140 2.43 -11.58 0.36
CA PHE A 140 1.46 -12.48 0.99
C PHE A 140 0.16 -12.53 0.18
N LEU A 141 -0.60 -13.62 0.31
CA LEU A 141 -1.91 -13.81 -0.30
C LEU A 141 -3.01 -13.96 0.75
N SER A 142 -4.20 -13.50 0.38
CA SER A 142 -5.44 -13.78 1.09
C SER A 142 -6.50 -14.27 0.11
N SER A 143 -7.18 -15.39 0.42
CA SER A 143 -8.31 -15.91 -0.35
C SER A 143 -9.67 -15.60 0.27
N ASP A 144 -9.67 -14.98 1.44
CA ASP A 144 -10.84 -14.69 2.28
C ASP A 144 -11.06 -13.19 2.51
N GLU A 145 -10.60 -12.37 1.54
CA GLU A 145 -10.76 -10.90 1.53
C GLU A 145 -10.08 -10.22 2.72
N GLY A 146 -8.86 -10.68 3.05
CA GLY A 146 -8.00 -10.05 4.05
C GLY A 146 -8.23 -10.52 5.48
N LYS A 147 -9.09 -11.52 5.72
CA LYS A 147 -9.31 -12.10 7.06
C LYS A 147 -8.13 -12.94 7.52
N SER A 148 -7.52 -13.66 6.60
CA SER A 148 -6.27 -14.40 6.84
C SER A 148 -5.29 -14.22 5.68
N TRP A 149 -4.00 -14.36 5.98
CA TRP A 149 -2.91 -14.18 5.01
C TRP A 149 -1.96 -15.37 5.07
N ARG A 150 -1.50 -15.81 3.91
CA ARG A 150 -0.66 -16.99 3.74
C ARG A 150 0.43 -16.77 2.69
N GLY A 151 1.26 -17.75 2.46
CA GLY A 151 2.43 -17.66 1.61
C GLY A 151 3.56 -16.97 2.34
N GLY A 152 4.32 -16.15 1.64
CA GLY A 152 5.45 -15.42 2.22
C GLY A 152 6.65 -15.42 1.31
N LEU A 153 6.48 -14.95 0.05
CA LEU A 153 7.60 -14.82 -0.88
C LEU A 153 8.45 -13.60 -0.48
N LEU A 154 9.67 -13.86 0.02
CA LEU A 154 10.65 -12.82 0.32
C LEU A 154 11.17 -12.21 -0.99
N LEU A 155 10.94 -10.93 -1.19
CA LEU A 155 11.36 -10.17 -2.38
C LEU A 155 12.75 -9.55 -2.18
N ASP A 156 12.99 -8.97 -1.00
CA ASP A 156 14.27 -8.36 -0.65
C ASP A 156 14.46 -8.35 0.87
N GLU A 157 15.54 -8.95 1.35
CA GLU A 157 15.89 -9.04 2.79
C GLU A 157 16.65 -7.83 3.31
N ARG A 158 17.19 -7.00 2.42
CA ARG A 158 18.11 -5.91 2.76
C ARG A 158 17.40 -4.76 3.49
N ASP A 159 18.21 -3.93 4.16
CA ASP A 159 17.71 -2.74 4.84
C ASP A 159 17.48 -1.55 3.89
N GLY A 160 16.68 -0.59 4.37
CA GLY A 160 16.43 0.67 3.70
C GLY A 160 15.49 0.60 2.52
N ILE A 161 14.67 -0.46 2.44
CA ILE A 161 13.67 -0.68 1.39
C ILE A 161 12.41 0.13 1.68
N SER A 162 11.82 0.71 0.66
CA SER A 162 10.61 1.54 0.80
C SER A 162 9.74 1.52 -0.45
N TYR A 163 8.51 1.97 -0.27
CA TYR A 163 7.58 2.35 -1.34
C TYR A 163 7.31 1.27 -2.39
N PRO A 164 6.94 0.05 -1.98
CA PRO A 164 6.46 -0.93 -2.95
C PRO A 164 5.21 -0.40 -3.65
N ASP A 165 5.19 -0.53 -4.98
CA ASP A 165 4.04 -0.28 -5.83
C ASP A 165 4.11 -1.21 -7.05
N GLY A 166 3.00 -1.47 -7.73
CA GLY A 166 3.05 -2.41 -8.82
C GLY A 166 1.74 -2.65 -9.55
N PHE A 167 1.79 -3.65 -10.41
CA PHE A 167 0.63 -4.08 -11.19
C PHE A 167 0.71 -5.56 -11.50
N VAL A 168 -0.42 -6.13 -11.94
CA VAL A 168 -0.54 -7.50 -12.41
C VAL A 168 -0.68 -7.48 -13.93
N HIS A 169 0.25 -8.13 -14.62
CA HIS A 169 0.21 -8.29 -16.07
C HIS A 169 -0.84 -9.33 -16.47
N PRO A 170 -1.47 -9.24 -17.65
CA PRO A 170 -2.48 -10.22 -18.11
C PRO A 170 -1.99 -11.66 -18.18
N ASP A 171 -0.68 -11.90 -18.30
CA ASP A 171 -0.08 -13.24 -18.29
C ASP A 171 0.11 -13.84 -16.89
N GLY A 172 -0.39 -13.16 -15.85
CA GLY A 172 -0.33 -13.60 -14.46
C GLY A 172 0.94 -13.21 -13.71
N ARG A 173 1.92 -12.56 -14.36
CA ARG A 173 3.08 -12.01 -13.66
C ARG A 173 2.70 -10.78 -12.86
N ILE A 174 3.29 -10.67 -11.68
CA ILE A 174 3.15 -9.54 -10.77
C ILE A 174 4.47 -8.79 -10.80
N PHE A 175 4.40 -7.49 -11.01
CA PHE A 175 5.55 -6.58 -11.07
C PHE A 175 5.47 -5.63 -9.89
N ILE A 176 6.48 -5.66 -9.02
CA ILE A 176 6.59 -4.77 -7.86
C ILE A 176 7.86 -3.97 -7.98
N GLN A 177 7.74 -2.67 -8.16
CA GLN A 177 8.84 -1.72 -8.03
C GLN A 177 8.93 -1.22 -6.59
N TYR A 178 10.13 -0.94 -6.13
CA TYR A 178 10.40 -0.39 -4.80
C TYR A 178 11.72 0.38 -4.79
N ASP A 179 11.86 1.32 -3.88
CA ASP A 179 13.14 2.01 -3.69
C ASP A 179 13.98 1.33 -2.60
N ARG A 180 15.29 1.56 -2.66
CA ARG A 180 16.22 1.21 -1.61
C ARG A 180 17.20 2.35 -1.38
N LEU A 181 17.48 2.64 -0.09
CA LEU A 181 18.42 3.70 0.31
C LEU A 181 18.17 4.98 -0.49
N ARG A 182 17.01 5.56 -0.32
CA ARG A 182 16.49 6.71 -1.11
C ARG A 182 17.53 7.80 -1.36
N ALA A 183 18.40 8.08 -0.39
CA ALA A 183 19.50 9.03 -0.56
C ALA A 183 20.56 8.58 -1.60
N HIS A 184 20.57 7.30 -1.96
CA HIS A 184 21.51 6.72 -2.93
C HIS A 184 20.86 6.37 -4.27
N GLY A 185 19.54 6.53 -4.40
CA GLY A 185 18.82 6.47 -5.66
C GLY A 185 18.78 5.09 -6.34
N GLU A 186 18.46 4.03 -5.59
CA GLU A 186 18.13 2.73 -6.19
C GLU A 186 16.63 2.59 -6.37
N ILE A 187 16.19 2.29 -7.61
CA ILE A 187 14.85 1.78 -7.90
C ILE A 187 15.00 0.36 -8.41
N LEU A 188 14.31 -0.56 -7.78
CA LEU A 188 14.42 -2.00 -7.98
C LEU A 188 13.08 -2.59 -8.43
N LEU A 189 13.15 -3.75 -9.08
CA LEU A 189 12.01 -4.52 -9.54
C LEU A 189 12.09 -5.94 -9.00
N ALA A 190 10.95 -6.44 -8.54
CA ALA A 190 10.67 -7.85 -8.36
C ALA A 190 9.59 -8.28 -9.35
N VAL A 191 9.74 -9.47 -9.94
CA VAL A 191 8.75 -10.11 -10.80
C VAL A 191 8.50 -11.50 -10.26
N PHE A 192 7.23 -11.90 -10.14
CA PHE A 192 6.85 -13.20 -9.61
C PHE A 192 5.41 -13.52 -10.00
N THR A 193 4.93 -14.70 -9.64
CA THR A 193 3.54 -15.14 -9.87
C THR A 193 2.83 -15.40 -8.54
N GLU A 194 1.51 -15.54 -8.59
CA GLU A 194 0.71 -15.91 -7.42
C GLU A 194 1.14 -17.26 -6.85
N ALA A 195 1.50 -18.23 -7.71
CA ALA A 195 1.99 -19.54 -7.28
C ALA A 195 3.29 -19.47 -6.48
N ASP A 196 4.19 -18.54 -6.83
CA ASP A 196 5.44 -18.33 -6.10
C ASP A 196 5.18 -17.77 -4.70
N VAL A 197 4.19 -16.86 -4.57
CA VAL A 197 3.80 -16.31 -3.26
C VAL A 197 3.18 -17.40 -2.38
N GLU A 198 2.30 -18.24 -2.96
CA GLU A 198 1.67 -19.35 -2.24
C GLU A 198 2.70 -20.34 -1.71
N ALA A 199 3.69 -20.68 -2.54
CA ALA A 199 4.77 -21.61 -2.17
C ALA A 199 5.81 -20.99 -1.23
N GLY A 200 5.99 -19.65 -1.25
CA GLY A 200 7.06 -18.95 -0.54
C GLY A 200 8.42 -19.00 -1.24
N TYR A 201 8.52 -19.60 -2.42
CA TYR A 201 9.73 -19.70 -3.23
C TYR A 201 9.40 -19.77 -4.72
N ASP A 202 10.41 -19.73 -5.58
CA ASP A 202 10.24 -19.80 -7.04
C ASP A 202 9.82 -21.21 -7.49
N VAL A 203 8.56 -21.37 -7.82
CA VAL A 203 7.97 -22.58 -8.44
C VAL A 203 7.70 -22.37 -9.92
N SER A 204 7.57 -21.13 -10.35
CA SER A 204 7.26 -20.78 -11.73
C SER A 204 8.47 -20.75 -12.65
N GLY A 205 9.67 -20.67 -12.11
CA GLY A 205 10.91 -20.39 -12.84
C GLY A 205 10.96 -18.96 -13.40
N LYS A 206 10.14 -18.05 -12.87
CA LYS A 206 9.98 -16.68 -13.38
C LYS A 206 10.27 -15.61 -12.32
N VAL A 207 10.72 -16.01 -11.13
CA VAL A 207 11.00 -15.05 -10.06
C VAL A 207 12.27 -14.28 -10.36
N GLU A 208 12.11 -12.97 -10.55
CA GLU A 208 13.23 -12.02 -10.57
C GLU A 208 13.18 -11.20 -9.28
N ARG A 209 14.32 -10.97 -8.64
CA ARG A 209 14.42 -10.16 -7.43
C ARG A 209 15.55 -9.16 -7.56
N LYS A 210 15.36 -7.98 -6.94
CA LYS A 210 16.41 -6.97 -6.80
C LYS A 210 16.97 -6.48 -8.15
N ARG A 211 16.18 -6.57 -9.22
CA ARG A 211 16.59 -6.12 -10.55
C ARG A 211 16.65 -4.60 -10.58
N PRO A 212 17.81 -3.99 -10.83
CA PRO A 212 17.90 -2.53 -10.90
C PRO A 212 17.17 -2.00 -12.12
N LEU A 213 16.26 -1.05 -11.90
CA LEU A 213 15.67 -0.21 -12.95
C LEU A 213 16.47 1.08 -13.10
N ILE A 214 16.83 1.70 -11.96
CA ILE A 214 17.64 2.91 -11.90
C ILE A 214 18.69 2.73 -10.80
N GLN A 215 19.93 3.11 -11.08
CA GLN A 215 21.00 3.26 -10.11
C GLN A 215 21.65 4.63 -10.30
N SER A 216 21.89 5.35 -9.22
CA SER A 216 22.60 6.63 -9.31
C SER A 216 24.04 6.44 -9.80
N ALA A 217 24.57 7.42 -10.50
CA ALA A 217 25.93 7.40 -11.03
C ALA A 217 27.00 7.16 -9.95
N THR A 218 26.73 7.56 -8.70
CA THR A 218 27.61 7.40 -7.55
C THR A 218 27.83 5.93 -7.17
N GLN A 219 26.91 5.04 -7.51
CA GLN A 219 27.07 3.60 -7.23
C GLN A 219 27.73 2.82 -8.38
N ARG A 220 27.66 3.32 -9.61
CA ARG A 220 28.33 2.67 -10.76
C ARG A 220 29.85 2.62 -10.62
N ASN A 221 30.44 3.53 -9.86
CA ASN A 221 31.89 3.65 -9.68
C ASN A 221 32.46 2.91 -8.46
N ARG A 222 31.65 2.10 -7.75
CA ARG A 222 32.07 1.32 -6.56
C ARG A 222 32.12 -0.19 -6.79
N LYS A 223 32.23 -0.63 -8.05
CA LYS A 223 32.52 -2.04 -8.39
C LYS A 223 34.00 -2.24 -8.65
#